data_8750764dde89f1ca5ccea3a39ba1815d
#
_entry.id   8750764dde89f1ca5ccea3a39ba1815d
#
_cell.length_a   1.000
_cell.length_b   1.000
_cell.length_c   1.000
_cell.angle_alpha   90.00
_cell.angle_beta   90.00
_cell.angle_gamma   90.00
#
_symmetry.space_group_name_H-M   'P 1'
#
loop_
_entity.id
_entity.type
_entity.pdbx_description
1 polymer ?
#
loop_
_entity_poly.entity_id
_entity_poly.type
_entity_poly.pdbx_seq_one_letter_code
_entity_poly.pdbx_strand_id
1 'polypeptide(L)'
;MKNRRSFLKKAISGLTLAGLFPFSKKSVAGEVKIKGALIHHVFFWLKEQENEAHKNQLVKALNKLIKVETIKVSHIGFPASTENRDVVDHSFSVSYMAMFDDQKGQDIYQKHPIHLKFVEQNEHLWEKVIVYDSIDEDLKH
;
A
#
# COMPACT_ATOMS: atom_id res chain seq x y z
N MET A 1 71.56 1.14 19.91
CA MET A 1 71.88 0.79 21.31
C MET A 1 70.59 0.82 22.11
N LYS A 2 70.19 -0.33 22.60
CA LYS A 2 69.83 -0.65 24.00
C LYS A 2 68.73 0.26 24.58
N ASN A 3 67.74 -0.18 25.24
CA ASN A 3 67.29 -1.42 25.91
C ASN A 3 65.88 -1.14 26.46
N ARG A 4 64.96 -2.05 26.36
CA ARG A 4 64.54 -3.08 27.38
C ARG A 4 63.67 -2.59 28.54
N ARG A 5 62.52 -3.26 28.60
CA ARG A 5 61.85 -3.81 29.80
C ARG A 5 61.17 -2.80 30.70
N SER A 6 60.09 -3.05 31.33
CA SER A 6 59.42 -4.30 31.71
C SER A 6 58.04 -3.98 32.29
N PHE A 7 57.12 -4.90 32.10
CA PHE A 7 56.23 -5.47 33.13
C PHE A 7 55.59 -4.56 34.18
N LEU A 8 54.28 -4.49 34.16
CA LEU A 8 53.58 -4.88 35.37
C LEU A 8 52.18 -5.43 35.03
N LYS A 9 52.02 -6.70 35.38
CA LYS A 9 50.76 -7.38 35.50
C LYS A 9 50.01 -6.75 36.67
N LYS A 10 48.75 -6.35 36.47
CA LYS A 10 47.73 -6.39 37.53
C LYS A 10 46.47 -6.99 36.95
N ALA A 11 46.26 -8.20 37.33
CA ALA A 11 44.98 -8.86 37.27
C ALA A 11 44.00 -8.09 38.16
N ILE A 12 42.89 -7.69 37.61
CA ILE A 12 41.71 -7.36 38.39
C ILE A 12 40.59 -8.21 37.84
N SER A 13 40.12 -9.01 38.74
CA SER A 13 39.01 -9.93 38.66
C SER A 13 37.74 -9.36 38.05
N GLY A 14 37.16 -10.14 37.25
CA GLY A 14 35.74 -10.46 37.08
C GLY A 14 34.70 -9.39 37.42
N LEU A 15 34.02 -9.01 36.35
CA LEU A 15 32.57 -8.85 36.39
C LEU A 15 32.03 -9.21 35.05
N THR A 16 31.61 -10.45 34.90
CA THR A 16 30.79 -10.91 33.77
C THR A 16 29.44 -10.24 33.89
N LEU A 17 29.27 -9.10 33.26
CA LEU A 17 27.95 -8.57 32.98
C LEU A 17 27.41 -9.42 31.82
N ALA A 18 26.68 -10.47 32.17
CA ALA A 18 25.82 -11.17 31.20
C ALA A 18 24.77 -10.16 30.70
N GLY A 19 25.12 -9.48 29.63
CA GLY A 19 24.17 -8.66 28.90
C GLY A 19 23.06 -9.56 28.41
N LEU A 20 21.93 -9.50 29.04
CA LEU A 20 20.65 -9.96 28.52
C LEU A 20 20.38 -9.12 27.28
N PHE A 21 20.86 -9.60 26.14
CA PHE A 21 20.31 -9.14 24.86
C PHE A 21 18.86 -9.62 24.82
N PRO A 22 17.87 -8.72 24.79
CA PRO A 22 16.53 -9.16 24.52
C PRO A 22 16.56 -9.77 23.12
N PHE A 23 16.37 -11.06 23.03
CA PHE A 23 16.03 -11.72 21.78
C PHE A 23 14.77 -11.00 21.27
N SER A 24 14.96 -10.09 20.35
CA SER A 24 13.88 -9.55 19.56
C SER A 24 13.21 -10.76 18.90
N LYS A 25 12.03 -11.14 19.42
CA LYS A 25 11.17 -12.08 18.72
C LYS A 25 10.95 -11.47 17.35
N LYS A 26 11.58 -12.03 16.31
CA LYS A 26 11.13 -11.84 14.95
C LYS A 26 9.66 -12.20 14.97
N SER A 27 8.78 -11.20 14.89
CA SER A 27 7.41 -11.46 14.57
C SER A 27 7.45 -12.13 13.19
N VAL A 28 7.22 -13.42 13.17
CA VAL A 28 6.82 -14.10 11.95
C VAL A 28 5.55 -13.39 11.55
N ALA A 29 5.61 -12.57 10.50
CA ALA A 29 4.43 -11.98 9.93
C ALA A 29 3.53 -13.17 9.57
N GLY A 30 2.53 -13.43 10.40
CA GLY A 30 1.54 -14.44 10.13
C GLY A 30 0.91 -14.13 8.78
N GLU A 31 0.70 -15.13 7.97
CA GLU A 31 -0.05 -15.02 6.73
C GLU A 31 -1.42 -14.42 7.04
N VAL A 32 -1.61 -13.14 6.70
CA VAL A 32 -2.92 -12.47 6.85
C VAL A 32 -3.70 -12.80 5.59
N LYS A 33 -4.49 -13.87 5.65
CA LYS A 33 -5.45 -14.21 4.60
C LYS A 33 -6.78 -13.52 4.90
N ILE A 34 -7.16 -12.60 4.03
CA ILE A 34 -8.42 -11.86 4.13
C ILE A 34 -9.48 -12.65 3.35
N LYS A 35 -10.30 -13.43 4.07
CA LYS A 35 -11.37 -14.23 3.45
C LYS A 35 -12.59 -13.39 3.15
N GLY A 36 -13.18 -13.63 1.98
CA GLY A 36 -14.46 -13.02 1.55
C GLY A 36 -14.35 -11.55 1.17
N ALA A 37 -13.18 -10.95 1.32
CA ALA A 37 -12.99 -9.54 0.97
C ALA A 37 -13.05 -9.33 -0.54
N LEU A 38 -13.74 -8.26 -0.94
CA LEU A 38 -13.75 -7.79 -2.32
C LEU A 38 -12.71 -6.67 -2.48
N ILE A 39 -11.85 -6.80 -3.48
CA ILE A 39 -10.91 -5.77 -3.89
C ILE A 39 -11.41 -5.14 -5.19
N HIS A 40 -11.61 -3.83 -5.14
CA HIS A 40 -11.97 -2.97 -6.24
C HIS A 40 -10.75 -2.14 -6.62
N HIS A 41 -10.11 -2.47 -7.74
CA HIS A 41 -8.89 -1.80 -8.19
C HIS A 41 -9.14 -1.05 -9.49
N VAL A 42 -8.98 0.26 -9.45
CA VAL A 42 -9.29 1.20 -10.54
C VAL A 42 -8.02 1.84 -11.04
N PHE A 43 -7.89 1.93 -12.35
CA PHE A 43 -6.79 2.61 -13.03
C PHE A 43 -7.36 3.71 -13.92
N PHE A 44 -6.82 4.91 -13.79
CA PHE A 44 -7.23 6.10 -14.55
C PHE A 44 -6.13 6.52 -15.51
N TRP A 45 -6.51 6.78 -16.75
CA TRP A 45 -5.69 7.48 -17.74
C TRP A 45 -6.26 8.88 -17.91
N LEU A 46 -5.53 9.89 -17.47
CA LEU A 46 -5.94 11.29 -17.62
C LEU A 46 -5.85 11.71 -19.11
N LYS A 47 -6.76 12.58 -19.55
CA LYS A 47 -6.69 13.19 -20.89
C LYS A 47 -5.41 13.99 -21.09
N GLU A 48 -4.96 14.65 -20.01
CA GLU A 48 -3.71 15.38 -19.96
C GLU A 48 -2.80 14.74 -18.92
N GLN A 49 -2.09 13.69 -19.31
CA GLN A 49 -1.29 12.86 -18.39
C GLN A 49 -0.19 13.65 -17.67
N GLU A 50 0.39 14.67 -18.32
CA GLU A 50 1.45 15.51 -17.75
C GLU A 50 0.90 16.69 -16.94
N ASN A 51 -0.43 16.86 -16.85
CA ASN A 51 -1.05 17.95 -16.11
C ASN A 51 -1.12 17.63 -14.62
N GLU A 52 -0.16 18.14 -13.87
CA GLU A 52 -0.08 17.95 -12.41
C GLU A 52 -1.30 18.53 -11.67
N ALA A 53 -1.94 19.59 -12.19
CA ALA A 53 -3.15 20.13 -11.56
C ALA A 53 -4.32 19.14 -11.69
N HIS A 54 -4.50 18.50 -12.84
CA HIS A 54 -5.54 17.48 -13.05
C HIS A 54 -5.26 16.22 -12.21
N LYS A 55 -4.00 15.78 -12.15
CA LYS A 55 -3.57 14.67 -11.30
C LYS A 55 -3.88 14.94 -9.82
N ASN A 56 -3.50 16.14 -9.33
CA ASN A 56 -3.78 16.58 -7.97
C ASN A 56 -5.29 16.70 -7.68
N GLN A 57 -6.08 17.16 -8.64
CA GLN A 57 -7.54 17.23 -8.51
C GLN A 57 -8.12 15.83 -8.32
N LEU A 58 -7.74 14.87 -9.15
CA LEU A 58 -8.20 13.48 -9.05
C LEU A 58 -7.81 12.88 -7.68
N VAL A 59 -6.57 13.05 -7.25
CA VAL A 59 -6.09 12.53 -5.95
C VAL A 59 -6.87 13.15 -4.79
N LYS A 60 -7.15 14.46 -4.82
CA LYS A 60 -7.98 15.12 -3.79
C LYS A 60 -9.41 14.56 -3.78
N ALA A 61 -9.97 14.27 -4.94
CA ALA A 61 -11.31 13.68 -5.06
C ALA A 61 -11.33 12.25 -4.52
N LEU A 62 -10.33 11.44 -4.84
CA LEU A 62 -10.17 10.08 -4.32
C LEU A 62 -10.00 10.09 -2.79
N ASN A 63 -9.24 11.05 -2.22
CA ASN A 63 -9.11 11.21 -0.76
C ASN A 63 -10.43 11.58 -0.05
N LYS A 64 -11.41 12.08 -0.76
CA LYS A 64 -12.78 12.25 -0.24
C LYS A 64 -13.56 10.95 -0.39
N LEU A 65 -13.37 10.25 -1.51
CA LEU A 65 -14.07 9.01 -1.83
C LEU A 65 -13.76 7.89 -0.83
N ILE A 66 -12.51 7.77 -0.37
CA ILE A 66 -12.12 6.75 0.62
C ILE A 66 -12.78 6.91 1.99
N LYS A 67 -13.55 7.97 2.22
CA LYS A 67 -14.30 8.19 3.46
C LYS A 67 -15.65 7.47 3.48
N VAL A 68 -16.03 6.78 2.42
CA VAL A 68 -17.21 5.93 2.43
C VAL A 68 -17.00 4.81 3.44
N GLU A 69 -17.95 4.65 4.35
CA GLU A 69 -17.84 3.83 5.57
C GLU A 69 -17.66 2.32 5.31
N THR A 70 -18.04 1.84 4.13
CA THR A 70 -17.87 0.43 3.75
C THR A 70 -16.45 0.09 3.30
N ILE A 71 -15.61 1.09 3.03
CA ILE A 71 -14.21 0.88 2.66
C ILE A 71 -13.40 0.56 3.92
N LYS A 72 -12.71 -0.57 3.92
CA LYS A 72 -11.87 -1.05 5.03
C LYS A 72 -10.40 -0.70 4.85
N VAL A 73 -9.92 -0.84 3.63
CA VAL A 73 -8.55 -0.50 3.24
C VAL A 73 -8.60 0.24 1.92
N SER A 74 -7.74 1.21 1.73
CA SER A 74 -7.61 1.92 0.47
C SER A 74 -6.16 2.25 0.16
N HIS A 75 -5.87 2.36 -1.13
CA HIS A 75 -4.57 2.80 -1.62
C HIS A 75 -4.78 3.69 -2.85
N ILE A 76 -4.12 4.83 -2.87
CA ILE A 76 -4.05 5.72 -4.03
C ILE A 76 -2.57 5.76 -4.44
N GLY A 77 -2.27 5.43 -5.69
CA GLY A 77 -0.90 5.29 -6.17
C GLY A 77 -0.68 5.83 -7.56
N PHE A 78 0.59 5.89 -7.91
CA PHE A 78 1.09 6.25 -9.24
C PHE A 78 1.91 5.09 -9.80
N PRO A 79 2.22 5.08 -11.13
CA PRO A 79 3.13 4.10 -11.68
C PRO A 79 4.44 4.06 -10.89
N ALA A 80 4.81 2.87 -10.43
CA ALA A 80 6.06 2.67 -9.70
C ALA A 80 7.22 2.48 -10.66
N SER A 81 8.43 2.95 -10.28
CA SER A 81 9.65 2.77 -11.08
C SER A 81 10.21 1.35 -10.93
N THR A 82 9.39 0.35 -11.22
CA THR A 82 9.81 -1.05 -11.25
C THR A 82 10.43 -1.40 -12.60
N GLU A 83 11.18 -2.51 -12.66
CA GLU A 83 11.80 -2.98 -13.89
C GLU A 83 10.78 -3.15 -15.02
N ASN A 84 11.10 -2.64 -16.20
CA ASN A 84 10.29 -2.83 -17.39
C ASN A 84 10.31 -4.30 -17.84
N ARG A 85 9.14 -4.90 -17.85
CA ARG A 85 8.88 -6.25 -18.34
C ARG A 85 7.61 -6.24 -19.18
N ASP A 86 7.49 -7.12 -20.14
CA ASP A 86 6.36 -7.18 -21.09
C ASP A 86 4.98 -7.26 -20.38
N VAL A 87 4.96 -7.74 -19.15
CA VAL A 87 3.74 -7.89 -18.35
C VAL A 87 3.47 -6.72 -17.41
N VAL A 88 4.32 -5.70 -17.40
CA VAL A 88 4.19 -4.53 -16.51
C VAL A 88 3.67 -3.34 -17.29
N ASP A 89 2.48 -2.87 -16.95
CA ASP A 89 1.86 -1.69 -17.54
C ASP A 89 1.99 -0.49 -16.61
N HIS A 90 2.81 0.48 -17.00
CA HIS A 90 3.01 1.76 -16.31
C HIS A 90 2.27 2.91 -17.00
N SER A 91 1.35 2.64 -17.93
CA SER A 91 0.73 3.67 -18.78
C SER A 91 -0.37 4.47 -18.09
N PHE A 92 -0.86 4.01 -16.95
CA PHE A 92 -1.90 4.72 -16.20
C PHE A 92 -1.36 5.96 -15.48
N SER A 93 -2.23 6.94 -15.20
CA SER A 93 -1.85 8.16 -14.49
C SER A 93 -1.99 8.02 -12.97
N VAL A 94 -3.08 7.40 -12.51
CA VAL A 94 -3.40 7.20 -11.08
C VAL A 94 -4.07 5.84 -10.92
N SER A 95 -3.72 5.12 -9.87
CA SER A 95 -4.45 3.93 -9.44
C SER A 95 -5.17 4.18 -8.11
N TYR A 96 -6.29 3.54 -7.94
CA TYR A 96 -7.08 3.57 -6.73
C TYR A 96 -7.53 2.15 -6.37
N MET A 97 -7.22 1.71 -5.16
CA MET A 97 -7.68 0.43 -4.66
C MET A 97 -8.54 0.66 -3.41
N ALA A 98 -9.69 0.01 -3.37
CA ALA A 98 -10.52 -0.08 -2.18
C ALA A 98 -10.80 -1.55 -1.88
N MET A 99 -10.80 -1.90 -0.60
CA MET A 99 -11.17 -3.22 -0.11
C MET A 99 -12.43 -3.12 0.73
N PHE A 100 -13.36 -4.02 0.51
CA PHE A 100 -14.62 -4.17 1.25
C PHE A 100 -14.66 -5.53 1.94
N ASP A 101 -15.43 -5.64 3.02
CA ASP A 101 -15.61 -6.92 3.72
C ASP A 101 -16.25 -7.98 2.82
N ASP A 102 -17.12 -7.54 1.90
CA ASP A 102 -17.88 -8.39 0.98
C ASP A 102 -18.43 -7.58 -0.21
N GLN A 103 -19.13 -8.26 -1.10
CA GLN A 103 -19.79 -7.64 -2.24
C GLN A 103 -20.87 -6.63 -1.81
N LYS A 104 -21.59 -6.88 -0.71
CA LYS A 104 -22.63 -5.96 -0.21
C LYS A 104 -22.04 -4.59 0.16
N GLY A 105 -20.84 -4.59 0.75
CA GLY A 105 -20.11 -3.34 1.05
C GLY A 105 -19.77 -2.57 -0.22
N GLN A 106 -19.36 -3.25 -1.28
CA GLN A 106 -19.10 -2.65 -2.59
C GLN A 106 -20.39 -2.15 -3.25
N ASP A 107 -21.50 -2.87 -3.17
CA ASP A 107 -22.79 -2.44 -3.71
C ASP A 107 -23.30 -1.14 -3.06
N ILE A 108 -23.08 -1.00 -1.74
CA ILE A 108 -23.38 0.24 -0.99
C ILE A 108 -22.50 1.38 -1.48
N TYR A 109 -21.19 1.15 -1.58
CA TYR A 109 -20.24 2.12 -2.10
C TYR A 109 -20.60 2.62 -3.49
N GLN A 110 -20.97 1.72 -4.41
CA GLN A 110 -21.29 2.05 -5.80
C GLN A 110 -22.47 3.03 -5.92
N LYS A 111 -23.42 2.95 -4.99
CA LYS A 111 -24.62 3.81 -4.93
C LYS A 111 -24.49 4.98 -3.96
N HIS A 112 -23.37 5.06 -3.27
CA HIS A 112 -23.16 6.06 -2.23
C HIS A 112 -23.10 7.48 -2.82
N PRO A 113 -23.74 8.50 -2.19
CA PRO A 113 -23.72 9.87 -2.70
C PRO A 113 -22.32 10.44 -2.94
N ILE A 114 -21.34 10.09 -2.08
CA ILE A 114 -19.94 10.50 -2.26
C ILE A 114 -19.36 9.90 -3.56
N HIS A 115 -19.66 8.63 -3.88
CA HIS A 115 -19.19 7.98 -5.11
C HIS A 115 -19.83 8.61 -6.34
N LEU A 116 -21.16 8.79 -6.33
CA LEU A 116 -21.87 9.41 -7.45
C LEU A 116 -21.35 10.82 -7.73
N LYS A 117 -21.17 11.61 -6.67
CA LYS A 117 -20.61 12.96 -6.79
C LYS A 117 -19.15 12.96 -7.26
N PHE A 118 -18.35 11.96 -6.83
CA PHE A 118 -16.99 11.81 -7.30
C PHE A 118 -16.96 11.63 -8.83
N VAL A 119 -17.77 10.73 -9.37
CA VAL A 119 -17.85 10.50 -10.82
C VAL A 119 -18.32 11.78 -11.54
N GLU A 120 -19.47 12.34 -11.15
CA GLU A 120 -20.05 13.53 -11.77
C GLU A 120 -19.07 14.71 -11.86
N GLN A 121 -18.30 14.94 -10.80
CA GLN A 121 -17.41 16.09 -10.71
C GLN A 121 -16.05 15.90 -11.36
N ASN A 122 -15.65 14.65 -11.64
CA ASN A 122 -14.28 14.37 -12.06
C ASN A 122 -14.16 13.55 -13.35
N GLU A 123 -15.26 12.99 -13.90
CA GLU A 123 -15.20 12.15 -15.11
C GLU A 123 -14.60 12.87 -16.33
N HIS A 124 -14.66 14.19 -16.37
CA HIS A 124 -14.06 14.98 -17.45
C HIS A 124 -12.53 14.94 -17.47
N LEU A 125 -11.88 14.52 -16.35
CA LEU A 125 -10.42 14.47 -16.22
C LEU A 125 -9.78 13.31 -16.96
N TRP A 126 -10.46 12.17 -17.08
CA TRP A 126 -9.90 10.96 -17.67
C TRP A 126 -10.51 10.65 -19.05
N GLU A 127 -9.70 10.04 -19.89
CA GLU A 127 -10.14 9.50 -21.19
C GLU A 127 -10.47 8.00 -21.09
N LYS A 128 -9.88 7.32 -20.10
CA LYS A 128 -10.05 5.88 -19.92
C LYS A 128 -10.00 5.55 -18.44
N VAL A 129 -10.86 4.63 -18.04
CA VAL A 129 -10.83 4.00 -16.72
C VAL A 129 -10.99 2.49 -16.89
N ILE A 130 -10.23 1.72 -16.12
CA ILE A 130 -10.38 0.27 -16.05
C ILE A 130 -10.53 -0.11 -14.58
N VAL A 131 -11.45 -1.02 -14.32
CA VAL A 131 -11.72 -1.56 -13.00
C VAL A 131 -11.47 -3.07 -13.02
N TYR A 132 -10.78 -3.55 -12.00
CA TYR A 132 -10.64 -4.97 -11.72
C TYR A 132 -11.25 -5.26 -10.34
N ASP A 133 -12.33 -6.01 -10.34
CA ASP A 133 -12.97 -6.50 -9.13
C ASP A 133 -12.58 -7.96 -8.93
N SER A 134 -12.14 -8.28 -7.70
CA SER A 134 -11.82 -9.64 -7.32
C SER A 134 -12.31 -9.92 -5.90
N ILE A 135 -12.72 -11.15 -5.64
CA ILE A 135 -13.17 -11.59 -4.33
C ILE A 135 -12.43 -12.88 -3.94
N ASP A 136 -12.04 -12.97 -2.67
CA ASP A 136 -11.46 -14.21 -2.14
C ASP A 136 -12.58 -15.18 -1.77
N GLU A 137 -12.88 -16.10 -2.67
CA GLU A 137 -13.80 -17.21 -2.43
C GLU A 137 -13.03 -18.51 -2.28
N ASP A 138 -13.49 -19.39 -1.36
CA ASP A 138 -12.94 -20.73 -1.29
C ASP A 138 -13.32 -21.48 -2.58
N LEU A 139 -12.30 -21.76 -3.42
CA LEU A 139 -12.51 -22.63 -4.58
C LEU A 139 -12.99 -23.99 -4.07
N LYS A 140 -14.24 -24.31 -4.36
CA LYS A 140 -14.76 -25.65 -4.10
C LYS A 140 -14.08 -26.61 -5.08
N HIS A 141 -13.17 -27.40 -4.58
CA HIS A 141 -12.54 -28.51 -5.30
C HIS A 141 -13.46 -29.73 -5.32
#